data_16bfdc81e140cced07c3be2ec056e8c7
#
_entry.id   16bfdc81e140cced07c3be2ec056e8c7
#
_cell.length_a   1.000
_cell.length_b   1.000
_cell.length_c   1.000
_cell.angle_alpha   90.00
_cell.angle_beta   90.00
_cell.angle_gamma   90.00
#
_symmetry.space_group_name_H-M   'P 1'
#
loop_
_entity.id
_entity.type
_entity.pdbx_description
1 polymer ?
#
loop_
_entity_poly.entity_id
_entity_poly.type
_entity_poly.pdbx_seq_one_letter_code
_entity_poly.pdbx_strand_id
1 'polypeptide(L)'
;MKKIYGAFFLLLALLAPAALGQATSTTIMMYMCGTDLQSACVMDMYEMASVDVPDDVTIAVQAGGAYQWDDSDLTGEAVNRFTISYDTFNDLQTLAWQNMGDSQTLCDFIDWAAGAYPADRYILVLWDHGGGYNGVCYDETADYDSLTIHEVNDALYAYQQRHPSFRLDIIGFDACLMATYEMAAHMASYADYMVASEELEPGIGWNYQGWIGDLAANPEMSSADIAVSIADQFMAACLSDNPNDYLSQSVINLSAIPTLKAQLETFSAYLTDALENGQMPTISRLRQRMYSFGKFSDASSDQVDFMSFLDATRQFAPNMASQLEATYRQCILYSTGTDMFDYLTGMSLFLPGDNVSDFIQDFSARYDCGETYPNYSQFVYGYATLLAGGNYHFTLQKPEQTTGAQTGGLFSSMLTTAYVPGGSYVAPDD
;
A
#
# COMPACT_ATOMS: atom_id res chain seq x y z
N MET A 1 -34.40 31.79 73.04
CA MET A 1 -34.02 30.44 72.60
C MET A 1 -34.51 30.29 71.21
N LYS A 2 -33.59 30.44 70.21
CA LYS A 2 -33.87 30.25 68.78
C LYS A 2 -33.39 28.86 68.38
N LYS A 3 -34.32 28.00 67.93
CA LYS A 3 -33.99 26.67 67.38
C LYS A 3 -33.57 26.81 65.90
N ILE A 4 -32.36 26.41 65.60
CA ILE A 4 -31.82 26.32 64.22
C ILE A 4 -32.07 24.87 63.73
N TYR A 5 -32.91 24.72 62.69
CA TYR A 5 -33.11 23.48 62.00
C TYR A 5 -32.08 23.44 60.85
N GLY A 6 -31.05 22.54 60.95
CA GLY A 6 -30.14 22.26 59.86
C GLY A 6 -30.81 21.27 58.93
N ALA A 7 -31.01 21.67 57.68
CA ALA A 7 -31.42 20.77 56.61
C ALA A 7 -30.17 20.06 56.05
N PHE A 8 -30.13 18.74 56.21
CA PHE A 8 -29.13 17.88 55.58
C PHE A 8 -29.58 17.60 54.13
N PHE A 9 -28.91 18.20 53.15
CA PHE A 9 -29.07 17.81 51.74
C PHE A 9 -28.20 16.57 51.47
N LEU A 10 -28.86 15.42 51.29
CA LEU A 10 -28.24 14.19 50.83
C LEU A 10 -28.05 14.31 49.29
N LEU A 11 -26.81 14.56 48.85
CA LEU A 11 -26.47 14.55 47.44
C LEU A 11 -26.38 13.09 47.00
N LEU A 12 -27.45 12.56 46.36
CA LEU A 12 -27.38 11.27 45.64
C LEU A 12 -26.60 11.52 44.35
N ALA A 13 -25.33 11.14 44.32
CA ALA A 13 -24.59 11.00 43.08
C ALA A 13 -25.17 9.81 42.31
N LEU A 14 -25.95 10.10 41.27
CA LEU A 14 -26.29 9.12 40.23
C LEU A 14 -25.01 8.75 39.50
N LEU A 15 -24.41 7.62 39.86
CA LEU A 15 -23.45 6.92 39.00
C LEU A 15 -24.23 6.47 37.77
N ALA A 16 -24.13 7.23 36.68
CA ALA A 16 -24.49 6.71 35.36
C ALA A 16 -23.64 5.46 35.14
N PRO A 17 -24.23 4.33 34.75
CA PRO A 17 -23.39 3.22 34.28
C PRO A 17 -22.53 3.75 33.14
N ALA A 18 -21.20 3.56 33.21
CA ALA A 18 -20.35 3.73 32.07
C ALA A 18 -20.96 2.80 30.99
N ALA A 19 -21.39 3.37 29.89
CA ALA A 19 -21.69 2.56 28.72
C ALA A 19 -20.43 1.76 28.46
N LEU A 20 -20.50 0.45 28.68
CA LEU A 20 -19.52 -0.46 28.13
C LEU A 20 -19.58 -0.21 26.63
N GLY A 21 -18.55 0.40 26.04
CA GLY A 21 -18.43 0.55 24.61
C GLY A 21 -18.68 -0.83 24.02
N GLN A 22 -19.54 -0.92 23.03
CA GLN A 22 -19.70 -2.15 22.29
C GLN A 22 -18.36 -2.38 21.60
N ALA A 23 -17.77 -3.58 21.74
CA ALA A 23 -16.50 -3.88 21.11
C ALA A 23 -16.62 -3.63 19.59
N THR A 24 -15.59 -3.05 19.00
CA THR A 24 -15.57 -2.73 17.57
C THR A 24 -15.41 -4.03 16.77
N SER A 25 -16.45 -4.44 16.05
CA SER A 25 -16.39 -5.64 15.24
C SER A 25 -15.36 -5.47 14.10
N THR A 26 -14.59 -6.52 13.82
CA THR A 26 -13.50 -6.49 12.83
C THR A 26 -13.58 -7.68 11.88
N THR A 27 -13.55 -7.43 10.57
CA THR A 27 -13.35 -8.46 9.56
C THR A 27 -11.98 -8.30 8.93
N ILE A 28 -11.13 -9.33 9.14
CA ILE A 28 -9.83 -9.48 8.51
C ILE A 28 -10.05 -10.29 7.24
N MET A 29 -9.75 -9.70 6.09
CA MET A 29 -9.91 -10.28 4.76
C MET A 29 -8.53 -10.66 4.22
N MET A 30 -8.23 -11.96 4.13
CA MET A 30 -6.97 -12.49 3.67
C MET A 30 -7.09 -12.99 2.23
N TYR A 31 -6.48 -12.27 1.28
CA TYR A 31 -6.37 -12.67 -0.11
C TYR A 31 -5.02 -13.31 -0.33
N MET A 32 -4.97 -14.65 -0.28
CA MET A 32 -3.75 -15.44 -0.22
C MET A 32 -3.51 -16.15 -1.56
N CYS A 33 -2.61 -15.59 -2.38
CA CYS A 33 -2.15 -16.21 -3.61
C CYS A 33 -0.94 -17.09 -3.29
N GLY A 34 -1.13 -18.42 -3.31
CA GLY A 34 -0.14 -19.37 -2.80
C GLY A 34 1.12 -19.49 -3.66
N THR A 35 0.97 -19.42 -4.98
CA THR A 35 2.08 -19.51 -5.93
C THR A 35 3.08 -20.62 -5.55
N ASP A 36 4.35 -20.46 -5.74
CA ASP A 36 5.42 -21.32 -5.22
C ASP A 36 5.71 -21.13 -3.71
N LEU A 37 4.98 -20.18 -3.06
CA LEU A 37 5.04 -19.92 -1.62
C LEU A 37 3.93 -20.62 -0.81
N GLN A 38 3.17 -21.54 -1.42
CA GLN A 38 2.01 -22.18 -0.79
C GLN A 38 2.32 -22.83 0.56
N SER A 39 3.55 -23.32 0.78
CA SER A 39 3.96 -23.90 2.08
C SER A 39 4.01 -22.83 3.18
N ALA A 40 4.54 -21.64 2.89
CA ALA A 40 4.53 -20.50 3.82
C ALA A 40 3.10 -19.99 4.05
N CYS A 41 2.31 -19.90 2.98
CA CYS A 41 0.91 -19.52 3.04
C CYS A 41 0.10 -20.40 4.01
N VAL A 42 0.29 -21.73 3.96
CA VAL A 42 -0.34 -22.69 4.87
C VAL A 42 0.17 -22.49 6.31
N MET A 43 1.45 -22.21 6.50
CA MET A 43 1.99 -21.91 7.85
C MET A 43 1.32 -20.68 8.45
N ASP A 44 1.15 -19.60 7.69
CA ASP A 44 0.49 -18.39 8.14
C ASP A 44 -1.00 -18.62 8.47
N MET A 45 -1.69 -19.48 7.69
CA MET A 45 -3.06 -19.91 8.04
C MET A 45 -3.09 -20.64 9.38
N TYR A 46 -2.10 -21.48 9.69
CA TYR A 46 -2.00 -22.13 11.01
C TYR A 46 -1.62 -21.16 12.12
N GLU A 47 -0.80 -20.13 11.84
CA GLU A 47 -0.56 -19.07 12.81
C GLU A 47 -1.85 -18.34 13.17
N MET A 48 -2.67 -17.96 12.18
CA MET A 48 -3.99 -17.38 12.41
C MET A 48 -4.89 -18.32 13.23
N ALA A 49 -4.90 -19.63 12.89
CA ALA A 49 -5.69 -20.65 13.60
C ALA A 49 -5.17 -20.92 15.01
N SER A 50 -3.95 -20.50 15.36
CA SER A 50 -3.41 -20.65 16.73
C SER A 50 -3.96 -19.60 17.70
N VAL A 51 -4.68 -18.58 17.23
CA VAL A 51 -5.24 -17.50 18.05
C VAL A 51 -6.72 -17.74 18.33
N ASP A 52 -7.10 -17.69 19.61
CA ASP A 52 -8.50 -17.69 20.01
C ASP A 52 -9.07 -16.27 19.91
N VAL A 53 -9.62 -15.94 18.74
CA VAL A 53 -10.21 -14.62 18.47
C VAL A 53 -11.61 -14.50 19.09
N PRO A 54 -11.98 -13.33 19.63
CA PRO A 54 -13.33 -13.11 20.15
C PRO A 54 -14.40 -13.11 19.04
N ASP A 55 -15.66 -13.32 19.43
CA ASP A 55 -16.81 -13.45 18.50
C ASP A 55 -17.02 -12.24 17.58
N ASP A 56 -16.49 -11.09 17.90
CA ASP A 56 -16.57 -9.86 17.12
C ASP A 56 -15.37 -9.68 16.15
N VAL A 57 -14.46 -10.66 16.06
CA VAL A 57 -13.37 -10.71 15.08
C VAL A 57 -13.57 -11.91 14.15
N THR A 58 -13.65 -11.66 12.85
CA THR A 58 -13.72 -12.69 11.82
C THR A 58 -12.49 -12.66 10.93
N ILE A 59 -11.89 -13.82 10.68
CA ILE A 59 -10.80 -13.98 9.69
C ILE A 59 -11.40 -14.72 8.49
N ALA A 60 -11.62 -13.99 7.40
CA ALA A 60 -12.16 -14.52 6.14
C ALA A 60 -11.02 -14.69 5.13
N VAL A 61 -10.86 -15.88 4.59
CA VAL A 61 -9.75 -16.25 3.71
C VAL A 61 -10.25 -16.63 2.33
N GLN A 62 -9.56 -16.15 1.29
CA GLN A 62 -9.56 -16.74 -0.04
C GLN A 62 -8.14 -17.18 -0.37
N ALA A 63 -7.96 -18.48 -0.62
CA ALA A 63 -6.69 -19.08 -1.02
C ALA A 63 -6.80 -19.67 -2.44
N GLY A 64 -5.86 -19.31 -3.30
CA GLY A 64 -5.80 -19.76 -4.69
C GLY A 64 -4.42 -19.54 -5.30
N GLY A 65 -4.27 -19.65 -6.62
CA GLY A 65 -3.04 -19.35 -7.33
C GLY A 65 -1.91 -20.37 -7.19
N ALA A 66 -2.18 -21.56 -6.64
CA ALA A 66 -1.19 -22.63 -6.50
C ALA A 66 -1.67 -23.94 -7.15
N TYR A 67 -0.74 -24.70 -7.74
CA TYR A 67 -1.03 -26.02 -8.30
C TYR A 67 -1.35 -27.07 -7.22
N GLN A 68 -0.82 -26.91 -6.03
CA GLN A 68 -1.01 -27.80 -4.88
C GLN A 68 -0.85 -27.04 -3.57
N TRP A 69 -1.31 -27.62 -2.48
CA TRP A 69 -1.18 -27.10 -1.13
C TRP A 69 -0.61 -28.17 -0.20
N ASP A 70 0.16 -27.73 0.80
CA ASP A 70 0.67 -28.62 1.86
C ASP A 70 -0.43 -28.99 2.87
N ASP A 71 -1.58 -28.33 2.81
CA ASP A 71 -2.77 -28.71 3.55
C ASP A 71 -3.70 -29.55 2.68
N SER A 72 -4.15 -30.73 3.20
CA SER A 72 -4.98 -31.69 2.45
C SER A 72 -6.43 -31.26 2.24
N ASP A 73 -6.90 -30.27 2.99
CA ASP A 73 -8.26 -29.76 2.89
C ASP A 73 -8.38 -28.71 1.77
N LEU A 74 -7.25 -28.11 1.35
CA LEU A 74 -7.21 -27.16 0.27
C LEU A 74 -7.02 -27.85 -1.09
N THR A 75 -7.76 -27.39 -2.08
CA THR A 75 -7.71 -27.92 -3.45
C THR A 75 -6.82 -27.03 -4.32
N GLY A 76 -5.81 -27.63 -4.98
CA GLY A 76 -4.98 -26.95 -5.98
C GLY A 76 -5.74 -26.67 -7.28
N GLU A 77 -5.27 -25.73 -8.09
CA GLU A 77 -5.93 -25.23 -9.31
C GLU A 77 -7.41 -24.87 -9.08
N ALA A 78 -7.70 -24.31 -7.91
CA ALA A 78 -9.03 -23.91 -7.46
C ALA A 78 -8.92 -22.70 -6.52
N VAL A 79 -10.05 -22.07 -6.25
CA VAL A 79 -10.16 -21.04 -5.21
C VAL A 79 -10.86 -21.66 -4.00
N ASN A 80 -10.25 -21.51 -2.84
CA ASN A 80 -10.79 -22.02 -1.58
C ASN A 80 -11.20 -20.82 -0.71
N ARG A 81 -12.46 -20.77 -0.26
CA ARG A 81 -13.00 -19.74 0.65
C ARG A 81 -13.41 -20.36 1.97
N PHE A 82 -12.99 -19.76 3.08
CA PHE A 82 -13.29 -20.27 4.42
C PHE A 82 -13.08 -19.15 5.46
N THR A 83 -13.45 -19.44 6.71
CA THR A 83 -13.05 -18.61 7.84
C THR A 83 -12.13 -19.42 8.76
N ILE A 84 -11.27 -18.69 9.47
CA ILE A 84 -10.37 -19.28 10.46
C ILE A 84 -10.87 -18.92 11.86
N SER A 85 -10.94 -19.92 12.73
CA SER A 85 -11.05 -19.77 14.19
C SER A 85 -10.06 -20.72 14.86
N TYR A 86 -9.99 -20.67 16.19
CA TYR A 86 -9.04 -21.49 16.94
C TYR A 86 -9.03 -22.93 16.47
N ASP A 87 -7.87 -23.40 16.00
CA ASP A 87 -7.58 -24.78 15.54
C ASP A 87 -8.54 -25.30 14.43
N THR A 88 -9.18 -24.40 13.64
CA THR A 88 -10.23 -24.82 12.69
C THR A 88 -10.35 -23.90 11.48
N PHE A 89 -10.45 -24.51 10.29
CA PHE A 89 -10.94 -23.88 9.06
C PHE A 89 -12.43 -24.18 8.91
N ASN A 90 -13.27 -23.15 9.00
CA ASN A 90 -14.72 -23.31 8.99
C ASN A 90 -15.31 -23.03 7.61
N ASP A 91 -16.41 -23.68 7.29
CA ASP A 91 -17.24 -23.43 6.10
C ASP A 91 -16.43 -23.43 4.78
N LEU A 92 -15.40 -24.29 4.71
CA LEU A 92 -14.55 -24.42 3.54
C LEU A 92 -15.36 -24.73 2.28
N GLN A 93 -15.23 -23.85 1.30
CA GLN A 93 -15.85 -23.95 -0.02
C GLN A 93 -14.76 -23.96 -1.08
N THR A 94 -14.74 -25.00 -1.90
CA THR A 94 -13.90 -25.05 -3.09
C THR A 94 -14.68 -24.53 -4.29
N LEU A 95 -14.23 -23.42 -4.86
CA LEU A 95 -14.80 -22.83 -6.06
C LEU A 95 -14.02 -23.31 -7.29
N ALA A 96 -14.59 -23.09 -8.48
CA ALA A 96 -13.84 -23.31 -9.71
C ALA A 96 -12.59 -22.42 -9.75
N TRP A 97 -11.62 -22.82 -10.55
CA TRP A 97 -10.42 -22.03 -10.81
C TRP A 97 -10.77 -20.59 -11.20
N GLN A 98 -10.06 -19.64 -10.63
CA GLN A 98 -10.09 -18.22 -10.95
C GLN A 98 -8.64 -17.71 -10.90
N ASN A 99 -8.30 -16.81 -11.80
CA ASN A 99 -7.00 -16.14 -11.78
C ASN A 99 -6.92 -15.20 -10.56
N MET A 100 -5.99 -15.45 -9.65
CA MET A 100 -5.76 -14.61 -8.47
C MET A 100 -5.09 -13.27 -8.84
N GLY A 101 -4.52 -13.14 -10.04
CA GLY A 101 -4.02 -11.88 -10.60
C GLY A 101 -5.08 -11.01 -11.27
N ASP A 102 -6.37 -11.37 -11.22
CA ASP A 102 -7.45 -10.65 -11.90
C ASP A 102 -8.24 -9.76 -10.91
N SER A 103 -8.49 -8.51 -11.29
CA SER A 103 -9.22 -7.53 -10.49
C SER A 103 -10.62 -7.98 -10.10
N GLN A 104 -11.32 -8.74 -10.97
CA GLN A 104 -12.65 -9.25 -10.66
C GLN A 104 -12.62 -10.32 -9.58
N THR A 105 -11.59 -11.18 -9.57
CA THR A 105 -11.40 -12.21 -8.53
C THR A 105 -11.21 -11.56 -7.15
N LEU A 106 -10.41 -10.49 -7.08
CA LEU A 106 -10.25 -9.70 -5.84
C LEU A 106 -11.56 -9.01 -5.44
N CYS A 107 -12.24 -8.39 -6.39
CA CYS A 107 -13.52 -7.72 -6.14
C CYS A 107 -14.58 -8.70 -5.61
N ASP A 108 -14.68 -9.89 -6.18
CA ASP A 108 -15.61 -10.94 -5.76
C ASP A 108 -15.28 -11.51 -4.37
N PHE A 109 -13.99 -11.53 -4.00
CA PHE A 109 -13.57 -11.86 -2.65
C PHE A 109 -14.04 -10.83 -1.63
N ILE A 110 -13.79 -9.54 -1.91
CA ILE A 110 -14.22 -8.44 -1.03
C ILE A 110 -15.75 -8.46 -0.87
N ASP A 111 -16.48 -8.68 -1.97
CA ASP A 111 -17.96 -8.75 -1.96
C ASP A 111 -18.45 -9.88 -1.09
N TRP A 112 -17.84 -11.07 -1.20
CA TRP A 112 -18.16 -12.22 -0.35
C TRP A 112 -17.82 -11.95 1.12
N ALA A 113 -16.61 -11.52 1.43
CA ALA A 113 -16.15 -11.35 2.79
C ALA A 113 -16.92 -10.26 3.54
N ALA A 114 -17.03 -9.07 2.96
CA ALA A 114 -17.75 -7.95 3.60
C ALA A 114 -19.27 -8.19 3.61
N GLY A 115 -19.82 -8.94 2.63
CA GLY A 115 -21.25 -9.27 2.59
C GLY A 115 -21.65 -10.34 3.58
N ALA A 116 -20.82 -11.37 3.78
CA ALA A 116 -21.07 -12.46 4.73
C ALA A 116 -20.73 -12.08 6.18
N TYR A 117 -19.70 -11.25 6.36
CA TYR A 117 -19.15 -10.86 7.66
C TYR A 117 -19.09 -9.32 7.80
N PRO A 118 -20.26 -8.64 7.86
CA PRO A 118 -20.28 -7.19 8.01
C PRO A 118 -19.72 -6.77 9.39
N ALA A 119 -18.87 -5.75 9.40
CA ALA A 119 -18.18 -5.28 10.59
C ALA A 119 -18.06 -3.75 10.62
N ASP A 120 -17.65 -3.20 11.76
CA ASP A 120 -17.34 -1.78 11.92
C ASP A 120 -15.97 -1.44 11.34
N ARG A 121 -15.05 -2.43 11.26
CA ARG A 121 -13.67 -2.30 10.79
C ARG A 121 -13.37 -3.38 9.76
N TYR A 122 -12.69 -2.98 8.68
CA TYR A 122 -12.23 -3.90 7.64
C TYR A 122 -10.73 -3.80 7.43
N ILE A 123 -10.04 -4.95 7.49
CA ILE A 123 -8.61 -5.09 7.19
C ILE A 123 -8.49 -6.01 5.99
N LEU A 124 -7.90 -5.54 4.88
CA LEU A 124 -7.61 -6.36 3.70
C LEU A 124 -6.10 -6.57 3.63
N VAL A 125 -5.66 -7.83 3.55
CA VAL A 125 -4.26 -8.20 3.33
C VAL A 125 -4.14 -8.94 2.00
N LEU A 126 -3.25 -8.46 1.13
CA LEU A 126 -2.81 -9.13 -0.08
C LEU A 126 -1.49 -9.84 0.23
N TRP A 127 -1.47 -11.17 0.08
CA TRP A 127 -0.40 -12.06 0.47
C TRP A 127 0.18 -12.79 -0.72
N ASP A 128 1.47 -12.64 -1.03
CA ASP A 128 2.27 -13.36 -2.00
C ASP A 128 3.59 -12.63 -2.29
N HIS A 129 4.23 -12.91 -3.42
CA HIS A 129 5.28 -12.07 -4.00
C HIS A 129 4.77 -10.66 -4.30
N GLY A 130 5.66 -9.67 -4.13
CA GLY A 130 5.42 -8.28 -4.50
C GLY A 130 6.56 -7.75 -5.38
N GLY A 131 6.22 -6.91 -6.34
CA GLY A 131 7.16 -6.33 -7.31
C GLY A 131 7.11 -4.80 -7.38
N GLY A 132 6.57 -4.13 -6.36
CA GLY A 132 6.37 -2.68 -6.38
C GLY A 132 5.42 -2.27 -7.51
N TYR A 133 5.89 -1.50 -8.50
CA TYR A 133 5.06 -1.10 -9.65
C TYR A 133 4.65 -2.29 -10.54
N ASN A 134 5.36 -3.41 -10.48
CA ASN A 134 5.04 -4.61 -11.26
C ASN A 134 3.80 -5.36 -10.74
N GLY A 135 3.32 -5.01 -9.55
CA GLY A 135 2.13 -5.60 -8.97
C GLY A 135 2.40 -6.56 -7.81
N VAL A 136 1.38 -7.31 -7.43
CA VAL A 136 1.33 -8.23 -6.28
C VAL A 136 0.45 -9.43 -6.61
N CYS A 137 0.57 -10.54 -5.89
CA CYS A 137 -0.24 -11.74 -6.08
C CYS A 137 -0.07 -12.37 -7.47
N TYR A 138 1.07 -13.03 -7.68
CA TYR A 138 1.45 -13.67 -8.95
C TYR A 138 0.91 -15.10 -8.99
N ASP A 139 -0.12 -15.35 -9.80
CA ASP A 139 -0.78 -16.66 -9.91
C ASP A 139 0.02 -17.61 -10.84
N GLU A 140 0.70 -18.61 -10.27
CA GLU A 140 1.44 -19.60 -11.06
C GLU A 140 0.55 -20.44 -11.97
N THR A 141 -0.75 -20.57 -11.65
CA THR A 141 -1.72 -21.31 -12.46
C THR A 141 -2.27 -20.51 -13.63
N ALA A 142 -1.95 -19.20 -13.67
CA ALA A 142 -2.31 -18.23 -14.70
C ALA A 142 -1.09 -17.62 -15.41
N ASP A 143 -0.04 -18.40 -15.67
CA ASP A 143 1.21 -17.95 -16.29
C ASP A 143 1.87 -16.78 -15.50
N TYR A 144 1.77 -16.77 -14.19
CA TYR A 144 2.27 -15.71 -13.28
C TYR A 144 1.64 -14.33 -13.56
N ASP A 145 0.37 -14.30 -14.02
CA ASP A 145 -0.39 -13.07 -14.02
C ASP A 145 -0.52 -12.50 -12.61
N SER A 146 -0.53 -11.17 -12.47
CA SER A 146 -0.47 -10.51 -11.17
C SER A 146 -1.40 -9.32 -11.10
N LEU A 147 -1.91 -9.03 -9.92
CA LEU A 147 -2.64 -7.79 -9.66
C LEU A 147 -1.72 -6.59 -9.84
N THR A 148 -1.86 -5.87 -10.93
CA THR A 148 -1.24 -4.57 -11.12
C THR A 148 -1.82 -3.55 -10.13
N ILE A 149 -1.15 -2.41 -9.94
CA ILE A 149 -1.69 -1.30 -9.11
C ILE A 149 -3.08 -0.88 -9.62
N HIS A 150 -3.28 -0.88 -10.94
CA HIS A 150 -4.57 -0.55 -11.56
C HIS A 150 -5.64 -1.57 -11.21
N GLU A 151 -5.32 -2.86 -11.24
CA GLU A 151 -6.27 -3.94 -10.95
C GLU A 151 -6.68 -3.97 -9.49
N VAL A 152 -5.77 -3.69 -8.56
CA VAL A 152 -6.12 -3.48 -7.13
C VAL A 152 -7.06 -2.28 -7.00
N ASN A 153 -6.74 -1.16 -7.66
CA ASN A 153 -7.62 0.01 -7.71
C ASN A 153 -9.00 -0.31 -8.29
N ASP A 154 -9.06 -1.02 -9.42
CA ASP A 154 -10.29 -1.32 -10.13
C ASP A 154 -11.19 -2.25 -9.32
N ALA A 155 -10.63 -3.24 -8.61
CA ALA A 155 -11.36 -4.11 -7.71
C ALA A 155 -12.05 -3.31 -6.58
N LEU A 156 -11.29 -2.44 -5.91
CA LEU A 156 -11.79 -1.59 -4.83
C LEU A 156 -12.79 -0.56 -5.34
N TYR A 157 -12.52 0.06 -6.49
CA TYR A 157 -13.43 1.00 -7.14
C TYR A 157 -14.75 0.32 -7.50
N ALA A 158 -14.71 -0.85 -8.16
CA ALA A 158 -15.90 -1.57 -8.56
C ALA A 158 -16.76 -1.98 -7.35
N TYR A 159 -16.12 -2.39 -6.24
CA TYR A 159 -16.82 -2.69 -5.01
C TYR A 159 -17.44 -1.43 -4.38
N GLN A 160 -16.67 -0.35 -4.24
CA GLN A 160 -17.13 0.90 -3.64
C GLN A 160 -18.27 1.56 -4.44
N GLN A 161 -18.31 1.41 -5.77
CA GLN A 161 -19.45 1.90 -6.58
C GLN A 161 -20.78 1.24 -6.19
N ARG A 162 -20.74 -0.02 -5.75
CA ARG A 162 -21.93 -0.74 -5.26
C ARG A 162 -22.19 -0.47 -3.77
N HIS A 163 -21.13 -0.13 -3.02
CA HIS A 163 -21.15 0.08 -1.57
C HIS A 163 -20.47 1.42 -1.21
N PRO A 164 -21.10 2.59 -1.48
CA PRO A 164 -20.42 3.90 -1.37
C PRO A 164 -19.93 4.29 0.02
N SER A 165 -20.45 3.64 1.08
CA SER A 165 -19.98 3.84 2.46
C SER A 165 -18.85 2.91 2.87
N PHE A 166 -18.48 1.94 2.01
CA PHE A 166 -17.40 1.01 2.32
C PHE A 166 -16.05 1.70 2.28
N ARG A 167 -15.28 1.48 3.30
CA ARG A 167 -13.88 1.91 3.41
C ARG A 167 -13.11 0.89 4.23
N LEU A 168 -11.90 0.61 3.82
CA LEU A 168 -10.96 -0.19 4.60
C LEU A 168 -10.34 0.68 5.69
N ASP A 169 -10.18 0.16 6.88
CA ASP A 169 -9.35 0.75 7.92
C ASP A 169 -7.88 0.54 7.59
N ILE A 170 -7.53 -0.68 7.15
CA ILE A 170 -6.16 -1.03 6.78
C ILE A 170 -6.19 -1.81 5.47
N ILE A 171 -5.32 -1.44 4.53
CA ILE A 171 -4.86 -2.31 3.46
C ILE A 171 -3.41 -2.71 3.73
N GLY A 172 -3.16 -4.01 3.78
CA GLY A 172 -1.87 -4.60 4.04
C GLY A 172 -1.30 -5.35 2.83
N PHE A 173 0.00 -5.32 2.69
CA PHE A 173 0.73 -6.08 1.67
C PHE A 173 1.80 -6.90 2.38
N ASP A 174 1.49 -8.17 2.66
CA ASP A 174 2.48 -9.16 3.09
C ASP A 174 3.20 -9.65 1.83
N ALA A 175 4.06 -8.77 1.33
CA ALA A 175 4.68 -8.88 0.02
C ALA A 175 5.82 -7.87 -0.14
N CYS A 176 6.87 -8.27 -0.84
CA CYS A 176 8.05 -7.46 -1.11
C CYS A 176 7.73 -6.12 -1.80
N LEU A 177 8.40 -5.02 -1.42
CA LEU A 177 8.50 -3.78 -2.19
C LEU A 177 7.20 -2.98 -2.35
N MET A 178 6.13 -3.27 -1.61
CA MET A 178 4.82 -2.66 -1.85
C MET A 178 4.61 -1.30 -1.16
N ALA A 179 5.52 -0.84 -0.26
CA ALA A 179 5.44 0.49 0.33
C ALA A 179 5.84 1.57 -0.69
N THR A 180 5.05 1.72 -1.75
CA THR A 180 5.32 2.67 -2.83
C THR A 180 4.35 3.84 -2.82
N TYR A 181 4.83 5.02 -3.27
CA TYR A 181 3.98 6.18 -3.50
C TYR A 181 2.85 5.86 -4.50
N GLU A 182 3.17 5.09 -5.54
CA GLU A 182 2.24 4.70 -6.58
C GLU A 182 1.05 3.93 -6.00
N MET A 183 1.33 2.92 -5.17
CA MET A 183 0.27 2.16 -4.50
C MET A 183 -0.50 3.05 -3.52
N ALA A 184 0.20 3.82 -2.67
CA ALA A 184 -0.43 4.71 -1.71
C ALA A 184 -1.33 5.76 -2.37
N ALA A 185 -0.94 6.30 -3.53
CA ALA A 185 -1.72 7.28 -4.28
C ALA A 185 -3.07 6.72 -4.79
N HIS A 186 -3.13 5.43 -5.13
CA HIS A 186 -4.35 4.75 -5.51
C HIS A 186 -5.19 4.36 -4.30
N MET A 187 -4.56 3.81 -3.25
CA MET A 187 -5.26 3.30 -2.07
C MET A 187 -5.87 4.41 -1.19
N ALA A 188 -5.41 5.65 -1.32
CA ALA A 188 -5.89 6.78 -0.52
C ALA A 188 -7.40 7.03 -0.60
N SER A 189 -8.06 6.61 -1.69
CA SER A 189 -9.51 6.71 -1.84
C SER A 189 -10.27 5.62 -1.09
N TYR A 190 -9.63 4.52 -0.73
CA TYR A 190 -10.29 3.29 -0.26
C TYR A 190 -9.92 2.88 1.16
N ALA A 191 -8.77 3.30 1.68
CA ALA A 191 -8.30 2.90 3.00
C ALA A 191 -7.79 4.10 3.83
N ASP A 192 -7.74 3.91 5.16
CA ASP A 192 -7.19 4.91 6.07
C ASP A 192 -5.68 4.74 6.26
N TYR A 193 -5.22 3.49 6.37
CA TYR A 193 -3.82 3.14 6.53
C TYR A 193 -3.39 2.09 5.51
N MET A 194 -2.12 2.17 5.09
CA MET A 194 -1.46 1.13 4.33
C MET A 194 -0.27 0.59 5.12
N VAL A 195 -0.14 -0.74 5.21
CA VAL A 195 1.00 -1.42 5.83
C VAL A 195 1.75 -2.18 4.75
N ALA A 196 3.03 -1.89 4.58
CA ALA A 196 3.85 -2.50 3.54
C ALA A 196 5.36 -2.28 3.79
N SER A 197 6.21 -3.04 3.09
CA SER A 197 7.66 -2.94 3.12
C SER A 197 8.21 -2.14 1.94
N GLU A 198 9.27 -1.33 2.18
CA GLU A 198 10.07 -0.71 1.11
C GLU A 198 11.06 -1.73 0.50
N GLU A 199 11.52 -2.71 1.29
CA GLU A 199 12.49 -3.73 0.89
C GLU A 199 11.80 -5.09 0.66
N LEU A 200 12.60 -6.10 0.30
CA LEU A 200 12.15 -7.50 0.24
C LEU A 200 11.73 -7.98 1.63
N GLU A 201 10.71 -8.81 1.68
CA GLU A 201 10.28 -9.50 2.90
C GLU A 201 10.83 -10.93 2.91
N PRO A 202 11.31 -11.43 4.07
CA PRO A 202 11.70 -12.83 4.22
C PRO A 202 10.51 -13.78 4.06
N GLY A 203 10.79 -15.02 3.63
CA GLY A 203 9.74 -16.00 3.36
C GLY A 203 8.92 -16.47 4.58
N ILE A 204 9.27 -16.02 5.79
CA ILE A 204 8.41 -16.24 6.98
C ILE A 204 7.24 -15.26 7.06
N GLY A 205 7.26 -14.18 6.25
CA GLY A 205 6.17 -13.21 6.17
C GLY A 205 5.83 -12.50 7.50
N TRP A 206 4.60 -12.05 7.60
CA TRP A 206 4.08 -11.39 8.80
C TRP A 206 3.79 -12.40 9.91
N ASN A 207 3.99 -12.01 11.18
CA ASN A 207 3.65 -12.81 12.34
C ASN A 207 2.15 -12.69 12.66
N TYR A 208 1.33 -13.53 12.03
CA TYR A 208 -0.13 -13.52 12.23
C TYR A 208 -0.55 -13.90 13.63
N GLN A 209 0.15 -14.85 14.27
CA GLN A 209 -0.10 -15.17 15.67
C GLN A 209 0.11 -13.96 16.58
N GLY A 210 1.13 -13.14 16.28
CA GLY A 210 1.48 -11.97 17.10
C GLY A 210 0.43 -10.87 17.02
N TRP A 211 0.22 -10.29 15.84
CA TRP A 211 -0.63 -9.10 15.72
C TRP A 211 -2.14 -9.42 15.87
N ILE A 212 -2.61 -10.61 15.42
CA ILE A 212 -3.99 -11.04 15.68
C ILE A 212 -4.16 -11.34 17.17
N GLY A 213 -3.13 -11.89 17.83
CA GLY A 213 -3.10 -12.07 19.27
C GLY A 213 -3.21 -10.77 20.05
N ASP A 214 -2.52 -9.72 19.61
CA ASP A 214 -2.61 -8.38 20.20
C ASP A 214 -4.04 -7.81 20.05
N LEU A 215 -4.63 -7.96 18.85
CA LEU A 215 -6.02 -7.55 18.60
C LEU A 215 -7.00 -8.36 19.45
N ALA A 216 -6.84 -9.69 19.53
CA ALA A 216 -7.70 -10.54 20.35
C ALA A 216 -7.63 -10.19 21.85
N ALA A 217 -6.43 -9.84 22.34
CA ALA A 217 -6.25 -9.39 23.71
C ALA A 217 -6.81 -7.99 23.99
N ASN A 218 -6.90 -7.14 22.99
CA ASN A 218 -7.42 -5.77 23.08
C ASN A 218 -8.25 -5.40 21.85
N PRO A 219 -9.52 -5.85 21.73
CA PRO A 219 -10.36 -5.56 20.55
C PRO A 219 -10.64 -4.07 20.31
N GLU A 220 -10.45 -3.23 21.34
CA GLU A 220 -10.61 -1.77 21.26
C GLU A 220 -9.37 -1.05 20.68
N MET A 221 -8.32 -1.77 20.25
CA MET A 221 -7.19 -1.13 19.57
C MET A 221 -7.67 -0.28 18.41
N SER A 222 -7.08 0.91 18.25
CA SER A 222 -7.35 1.73 17.06
C SER A 222 -6.77 1.07 15.81
N SER A 223 -7.31 1.38 14.64
CA SER A 223 -6.77 0.87 13.37
C SER A 223 -5.30 1.26 13.17
N ALA A 224 -4.89 2.43 13.68
CA ALA A 224 -3.49 2.85 13.71
C ALA A 224 -2.63 1.95 14.60
N ASP A 225 -3.10 1.59 15.80
CA ASP A 225 -2.34 0.72 16.71
C ASP A 225 -2.25 -0.71 16.17
N ILE A 226 -3.29 -1.21 15.49
CA ILE A 226 -3.25 -2.52 14.79
C ILE A 226 -2.19 -2.48 13.69
N ALA A 227 -2.19 -1.43 12.86
CA ALA A 227 -1.22 -1.27 11.79
C ALA A 227 0.24 -1.23 12.31
N VAL A 228 0.47 -0.55 13.44
CA VAL A 228 1.79 -0.53 14.11
C VAL A 228 2.12 -1.90 14.70
N SER A 229 1.15 -2.61 15.30
CA SER A 229 1.37 -3.97 15.81
C SER A 229 1.77 -4.93 14.68
N ILE A 230 1.15 -4.86 13.51
CA ILE A 230 1.57 -5.65 12.33
C ILE A 230 3.06 -5.42 12.05
N ALA A 231 3.49 -4.16 11.96
CA ALA A 231 4.88 -3.82 11.67
C ALA A 231 5.85 -4.29 12.77
N ASP A 232 5.51 -4.10 14.03
CA ASP A 232 6.36 -4.51 15.17
C ASP A 232 6.47 -6.02 15.29
N GLN A 233 5.37 -6.76 15.09
CA GLN A 233 5.34 -8.22 15.16
C GLN A 233 6.11 -8.85 13.99
N PHE A 234 6.00 -8.30 12.77
CA PHE A 234 6.83 -8.67 11.62
C PHE A 234 8.32 -8.52 11.95
N MET A 235 8.74 -7.34 12.39
CA MET A 235 10.14 -7.08 12.73
C MET A 235 10.66 -8.01 13.83
N ALA A 236 9.87 -8.25 14.87
CA ALA A 236 10.26 -9.12 15.98
C ALA A 236 10.44 -10.58 15.53
N ALA A 237 9.54 -11.10 14.70
CA ALA A 237 9.61 -12.48 14.21
C ALA A 237 10.81 -12.66 13.26
N CYS A 238 10.96 -11.81 12.26
CA CYS A 238 12.04 -11.89 11.29
C CYS A 238 13.42 -11.76 11.95
N LEU A 239 13.60 -10.80 12.87
CA LEU A 239 14.86 -10.65 13.62
C LEU A 239 15.13 -11.80 14.58
N SER A 240 14.10 -12.50 15.05
CA SER A 240 14.26 -13.72 15.86
C SER A 240 14.73 -14.89 15.01
N ASP A 241 14.27 -14.97 13.76
CA ASP A 241 14.68 -16.00 12.80
C ASP A 241 16.09 -15.70 12.26
N ASN A 242 16.29 -14.51 11.73
CA ASN A 242 17.59 -14.07 11.23
C ASN A 242 17.91 -12.60 11.62
N PRO A 243 18.78 -12.37 12.63
CA PRO A 243 19.12 -11.03 13.10
C PRO A 243 19.96 -10.20 12.11
N ASN A 244 20.34 -10.76 10.95
CA ASN A 244 21.10 -10.07 9.92
C ASN A 244 20.28 -9.76 8.66
N ASP A 245 18.97 -9.93 8.70
CA ASP A 245 18.11 -9.61 7.57
C ASP A 245 18.00 -8.10 7.36
N TYR A 246 17.81 -7.73 6.09
CA TYR A 246 17.48 -6.38 5.66
C TYR A 246 15.95 -6.24 5.68
N LEU A 247 15.43 -5.65 6.73
CA LEU A 247 13.99 -5.56 6.98
C LEU A 247 13.54 -4.11 6.99
N SER A 248 12.38 -3.86 6.40
CA SER A 248 11.66 -2.61 6.57
C SER A 248 10.17 -2.90 6.70
N GLN A 249 9.46 -2.09 7.47
CA GLN A 249 8.00 -2.12 7.50
C GLN A 249 7.47 -0.74 7.85
N SER A 250 6.41 -0.32 7.18
CA SER A 250 5.87 1.03 7.29
C SER A 250 4.37 1.05 7.42
N VAL A 251 3.88 2.01 8.21
CA VAL A 251 2.48 2.36 8.30
C VAL A 251 2.28 3.74 7.67
N ILE A 252 1.59 3.78 6.55
CA ILE A 252 1.34 4.97 5.77
C ILE A 252 -0.07 5.49 6.07
N ASN A 253 -0.16 6.73 6.55
CA ASN A 253 -1.42 7.45 6.73
C ASN A 253 -1.90 7.97 5.37
N LEU A 254 -2.88 7.28 4.80
CA LEU A 254 -3.39 7.56 3.47
C LEU A 254 -4.18 8.88 3.39
N SER A 255 -4.65 9.41 4.51
CA SER A 255 -5.39 10.69 4.53
C SER A 255 -4.54 11.90 4.09
N ALA A 256 -3.22 11.83 4.26
CA ALA A 256 -2.28 12.89 3.86
C ALA A 256 -1.81 12.76 2.39
N ILE A 257 -1.98 11.60 1.77
CA ILE A 257 -1.51 11.29 0.41
C ILE A 257 -2.10 12.23 -0.66
N PRO A 258 -3.39 12.63 -0.66
CA PRO A 258 -3.91 13.56 -1.67
C PRO A 258 -3.14 14.89 -1.72
N THR A 259 -2.68 15.40 -0.56
CA THR A 259 -1.86 16.62 -0.50
C THR A 259 -0.46 16.36 -1.02
N LEU A 260 0.16 15.24 -0.62
CA LEU A 260 1.47 14.83 -1.13
C LEU A 260 1.45 14.70 -2.66
N LYS A 261 0.43 14.03 -3.20
CA LYS A 261 0.21 13.85 -4.63
C LYS A 261 0.17 15.18 -5.37
N ALA A 262 -0.65 16.13 -4.94
CA ALA A 262 -0.75 17.44 -5.58
C ALA A 262 0.58 18.22 -5.57
N GLN A 263 1.35 18.06 -4.50
CA GLN A 263 2.68 18.69 -4.39
C GLN A 263 3.72 17.98 -5.26
N LEU A 264 3.73 16.65 -5.32
CA LEU A 264 4.64 15.87 -6.17
C LEU A 264 4.34 16.14 -7.66
N GLU A 265 3.07 16.24 -8.04
CA GLU A 265 2.67 16.65 -9.39
C GLU A 265 3.24 18.02 -9.77
N THR A 266 3.16 18.98 -8.86
CA THR A 266 3.79 20.31 -9.06
C THR A 266 5.31 20.22 -9.14
N PHE A 267 5.93 19.44 -8.26
CA PHE A 267 7.38 19.24 -8.23
C PHE A 267 7.88 18.56 -9.52
N SER A 268 7.14 17.57 -10.02
CA SER A 268 7.45 16.85 -11.26
C SER A 268 7.47 17.76 -12.48
N ALA A 269 6.64 18.80 -12.52
CA ALA A 269 6.70 19.80 -13.58
C ALA A 269 8.05 20.55 -13.61
N TYR A 270 8.67 20.83 -12.46
CA TYR A 270 10.01 21.42 -12.41
C TYR A 270 11.10 20.43 -12.88
N LEU A 271 10.95 19.14 -12.54
CA LEU A 271 11.87 18.11 -13.02
C LEU A 271 11.77 17.94 -14.54
N THR A 272 10.56 17.96 -15.07
CA THR A 272 10.30 17.94 -16.52
C THR A 272 10.92 19.15 -17.22
N ASP A 273 10.75 20.37 -16.67
CA ASP A 273 11.43 21.59 -17.19
C ASP A 273 12.95 21.42 -17.20
N ALA A 274 13.50 20.78 -16.17
CA ALA A 274 14.94 20.48 -16.15
C ALA A 274 15.36 19.51 -17.26
N LEU A 275 14.57 18.46 -17.55
CA LEU A 275 14.83 17.56 -18.67
C LEU A 275 14.77 18.29 -20.02
N GLU A 276 13.75 19.13 -20.27
CA GLU A 276 13.60 19.95 -21.47
C GLU A 276 14.81 20.91 -21.66
N ASN A 277 15.38 21.40 -20.57
CA ASN A 277 16.58 22.26 -20.58
C ASN A 277 17.90 21.48 -20.60
N GLY A 278 17.89 20.21 -20.96
CA GLY A 278 19.08 19.37 -21.16
C GLY A 278 19.76 18.91 -19.88
N GLN A 279 19.05 18.92 -18.73
CA GLN A 279 19.58 18.45 -17.44
C GLN A 279 19.51 16.92 -17.25
N MET A 280 19.12 16.15 -18.26
CA MET A 280 19.07 14.67 -18.17
C MET A 280 20.37 14.05 -17.63
N PRO A 281 21.59 14.45 -18.07
CA PRO A 281 22.82 13.90 -17.50
C PRO A 281 23.02 14.24 -16.02
N THR A 282 22.45 15.36 -15.55
CA THR A 282 22.48 15.72 -14.13
C THR A 282 21.54 14.83 -13.34
N ILE A 283 20.30 14.67 -13.80
CA ILE A 283 19.29 13.82 -13.15
C ILE A 283 19.76 12.36 -13.12
N SER A 284 20.34 11.84 -14.21
CA SER A 284 20.90 10.49 -14.27
C SER A 284 22.03 10.28 -13.24
N ARG A 285 22.94 11.22 -13.09
CA ARG A 285 23.98 11.15 -12.05
C ARG A 285 23.42 11.23 -10.63
N LEU A 286 22.33 11.96 -10.42
CA LEU A 286 21.65 12.01 -9.13
C LEU A 286 20.95 10.67 -8.87
N ARG A 287 20.25 10.09 -9.87
CA ARG A 287 19.59 8.78 -9.76
C ARG A 287 20.56 7.69 -9.29
N GLN A 288 21.78 7.66 -9.80
CA GLN A 288 22.82 6.68 -9.41
C GLN A 288 23.25 6.81 -7.93
N ARG A 289 22.90 7.89 -7.25
CA ARG A 289 23.24 8.15 -5.84
C ARG A 289 22.03 8.01 -4.92
N MET A 290 20.84 7.88 -5.50
CA MET A 290 19.63 7.65 -4.73
C MET A 290 19.69 6.25 -4.11
N TYR A 291 19.19 6.15 -2.89
CA TYR A 291 19.05 4.84 -2.25
C TYR A 291 17.92 4.07 -2.93
N SER A 292 18.14 2.82 -3.27
CA SER A 292 17.17 1.95 -3.94
C SER A 292 17.06 0.63 -3.20
N PHE A 293 15.85 0.08 -3.21
CA PHE A 293 15.47 -1.18 -2.58
C PHE A 293 15.52 -2.36 -3.57
N GLY A 294 15.44 -3.59 -3.06
CA GLY A 294 15.45 -4.82 -3.87
C GLY A 294 16.78 -5.15 -4.50
N LYS A 295 17.90 -4.58 -4.03
CA LYS A 295 19.24 -4.77 -4.63
C LYS A 295 19.82 -6.17 -4.43
N PHE A 296 19.25 -6.96 -3.53
CA PHE A 296 19.72 -8.31 -3.23
C PHE A 296 19.01 -9.38 -4.06
N SER A 297 18.03 -8.99 -4.87
CA SER A 297 17.45 -9.83 -5.91
C SER A 297 18.18 -9.65 -7.25
N ASP A 298 18.13 -10.65 -8.12
CA ASP A 298 18.67 -10.55 -9.49
C ASP A 298 17.94 -9.51 -10.35
N ALA A 299 16.81 -8.96 -9.84
CA ALA A 299 16.03 -7.90 -10.44
C ALA A 299 16.18 -6.63 -9.60
N SER A 300 16.88 -5.62 -10.13
CA SER A 300 16.81 -4.27 -9.58
C SER A 300 15.37 -3.77 -9.69
N SER A 301 14.75 -3.43 -8.56
CA SER A 301 13.36 -3.00 -8.56
C SER A 301 13.13 -1.58 -9.10
N ASP A 302 14.21 -0.81 -9.28
CA ASP A 302 14.14 0.64 -9.57
C ASP A 302 13.30 1.47 -8.59
N GLN A 303 12.97 0.88 -7.43
CA GLN A 303 12.34 1.57 -6.31
C GLN A 303 13.38 2.39 -5.55
N VAL A 304 13.17 3.68 -5.44
CA VAL A 304 14.06 4.58 -4.70
C VAL A 304 13.34 5.12 -3.47
N ASP A 305 14.06 5.27 -2.37
CA ASP A 305 13.51 5.91 -1.19
C ASP A 305 13.04 7.35 -1.52
N PHE A 306 11.84 7.69 -1.08
CA PHE A 306 11.20 8.97 -1.42
C PHE A 306 12.04 10.19 -0.98
N MET A 307 12.61 10.14 0.23
CA MET A 307 13.41 11.26 0.73
C MET A 307 14.77 11.31 0.06
N SER A 308 15.36 10.16 -0.29
CA SER A 308 16.58 10.11 -1.08
C SER A 308 16.38 10.73 -2.48
N PHE A 309 15.23 10.43 -3.13
CA PHE A 309 14.84 11.12 -4.37
C PHE A 309 14.67 12.62 -4.16
N LEU A 310 13.95 13.03 -3.13
CA LEU A 310 13.65 14.43 -2.86
C LEU A 310 14.91 15.22 -2.55
N ASP A 311 15.81 14.68 -1.73
CA ASP A 311 17.09 15.32 -1.38
C ASP A 311 18.00 15.48 -2.61
N ALA A 312 18.09 14.44 -3.44
CA ALA A 312 18.89 14.50 -4.65
C ALA A 312 18.36 15.53 -5.67
N THR A 313 17.04 15.67 -5.77
CA THR A 313 16.40 16.56 -6.77
C THR A 313 16.01 17.94 -6.24
N ARG A 314 16.17 18.18 -4.94
CA ARG A 314 15.80 19.44 -4.24
C ARG A 314 16.28 20.72 -4.94
N GLN A 315 17.46 20.67 -5.58
CA GLN A 315 18.05 21.82 -6.28
C GLN A 315 17.17 22.39 -7.41
N PHE A 316 16.30 21.61 -8.00
CA PHE A 316 15.44 22.04 -9.11
C PHE A 316 14.25 22.91 -8.65
N ALA A 317 13.76 22.70 -7.41
CA ALA A 317 12.70 23.51 -6.81
C ALA A 317 12.79 23.49 -5.26
N PRO A 318 13.76 24.19 -4.63
CA PRO A 318 14.07 24.05 -3.20
C PRO A 318 12.88 24.33 -2.26
N ASN A 319 12.09 25.35 -2.57
CA ASN A 319 10.92 25.71 -1.74
C ASN A 319 9.82 24.66 -1.82
N MET A 320 9.56 24.13 -3.02
CA MET A 320 8.57 23.07 -3.23
C MET A 320 9.04 21.77 -2.57
N ALA A 321 10.32 21.42 -2.68
CA ALA A 321 10.90 20.25 -2.02
C ALA A 321 10.73 20.32 -0.50
N SER A 322 10.88 21.51 0.11
CA SER A 322 10.66 21.66 1.56
C SER A 322 9.19 21.49 1.97
N GLN A 323 8.26 21.91 1.13
CA GLN A 323 6.83 21.70 1.36
C GLN A 323 6.48 20.21 1.20
N LEU A 324 7.00 19.57 0.16
CA LEU A 324 6.81 18.16 -0.12
C LEU A 324 7.33 17.29 1.03
N GLU A 325 8.54 17.58 1.54
CA GLU A 325 9.10 16.94 2.73
C GLU A 325 8.20 17.06 3.95
N ALA A 326 7.69 18.27 4.23
CA ALA A 326 6.82 18.50 5.38
C ALA A 326 5.51 17.70 5.29
N THR A 327 4.95 17.52 4.09
CA THR A 327 3.75 16.72 3.88
C THR A 327 4.08 15.22 3.90
N TYR A 328 5.19 14.82 3.30
CA TYR A 328 5.65 13.42 3.34
C TYR A 328 5.74 12.87 4.77
N ARG A 329 6.32 13.67 5.68
CA ARG A 329 6.41 13.31 7.11
C ARG A 329 5.06 13.13 7.81
N GLN A 330 3.95 13.65 7.25
CA GLN A 330 2.60 13.43 7.75
C GLN A 330 1.99 12.16 7.17
N CYS A 331 2.48 11.70 6.01
CA CYS A 331 2.05 10.44 5.42
C CYS A 331 2.64 9.23 6.16
N ILE A 332 3.83 9.34 6.72
CA ILE A 332 4.46 8.23 7.45
C ILE A 332 4.05 8.30 8.92
N LEU A 333 3.10 7.43 9.30
CA LEU A 333 2.68 7.30 10.70
C LEU A 333 3.74 6.58 11.53
N TYR A 334 4.28 5.50 11.00
CA TYR A 334 5.31 4.68 11.60
C TYR A 334 6.21 4.08 10.52
N SER A 335 7.49 3.95 10.79
CA SER A 335 8.44 3.22 9.94
C SER A 335 9.49 2.59 10.82
N THR A 336 9.79 1.34 10.58
CA THR A 336 10.79 0.56 11.29
C THR A 336 11.60 -0.27 10.30
N GLY A 337 12.81 -0.62 10.67
CA GLY A 337 13.70 -1.44 9.87
C GLY A 337 15.04 -1.68 10.55
N THR A 338 15.89 -2.44 9.90
CA THR A 338 17.24 -2.72 10.41
C THR A 338 18.20 -1.56 10.17
N ASP A 339 19.19 -1.38 11.04
CA ASP A 339 20.18 -0.28 10.98
C ASP A 339 21.14 -0.37 9.76
N MET A 340 20.86 -1.24 8.81
CA MET A 340 21.70 -1.49 7.63
C MET A 340 21.37 -0.58 6.43
N PHE A 341 20.33 0.23 6.53
CA PHE A 341 19.91 1.14 5.47
C PHE A 341 20.51 2.52 5.65
N ASP A 342 21.06 3.10 4.56
CA ASP A 342 21.47 4.52 4.53
C ASP A 342 20.25 5.47 4.50
N TYR A 343 19.16 5.02 3.86
CA TYR A 343 17.85 5.67 3.84
C TYR A 343 16.77 4.62 4.08
N LEU A 344 15.89 4.91 5.01
CA LEU A 344 14.68 4.16 5.28
C LEU A 344 13.66 5.15 5.81
N THR A 345 12.83 5.67 4.92
CA THR A 345 11.94 6.77 5.30
C THR A 345 10.46 6.43 5.27
N GLY A 346 10.12 5.20 4.89
CA GLY A 346 8.81 4.58 5.03
C GLY A 346 8.00 4.46 3.75
N MET A 347 8.47 5.05 2.65
CA MET A 347 7.83 4.90 1.34
C MET A 347 8.83 5.15 0.23
N SER A 348 8.85 4.26 -0.75
CA SER A 348 9.61 4.41 -1.99
C SER A 348 8.78 5.05 -3.10
N LEU A 349 9.40 5.33 -4.22
CA LEU A 349 8.76 5.65 -5.49
C LEU A 349 9.56 5.05 -6.64
N PHE A 350 8.91 4.85 -7.78
CA PHE A 350 9.56 4.27 -8.94
C PHE A 350 10.31 5.33 -9.76
N LEU A 351 11.60 5.11 -9.99
CA LEU A 351 12.40 5.91 -10.92
C LEU A 351 13.40 4.99 -11.63
N PRO A 352 13.23 4.70 -12.94
CA PRO A 352 14.05 3.70 -13.62
C PRO A 352 15.53 4.09 -13.68
N GLY A 353 16.40 3.07 -13.60
CA GLY A 353 17.85 3.22 -13.65
C GLY A 353 18.52 2.26 -14.62
N ASP A 354 18.19 0.99 -14.56
CA ASP A 354 18.90 -0.05 -15.29
C ASP A 354 18.08 -0.70 -16.42
N ASN A 355 16.80 -1.07 -16.18
CA ASN A 355 15.96 -1.80 -17.14
C ASN A 355 14.99 -0.88 -17.90
N VAL A 356 15.50 0.23 -18.44
CA VAL A 356 14.67 1.25 -19.09
C VAL A 356 13.91 0.76 -20.32
N SER A 357 14.47 -0.19 -21.07
CA SER A 357 13.83 -0.71 -22.30
C SER A 357 12.55 -1.49 -21.98
N ASP A 358 12.61 -2.36 -20.97
CA ASP A 358 11.48 -3.18 -20.55
C ASP A 358 10.41 -2.29 -19.92
N PHE A 359 10.80 -1.33 -19.07
CA PHE A 359 9.89 -0.33 -18.52
C PHE A 359 9.15 0.47 -19.61
N ILE A 360 9.84 0.94 -20.66
CA ILE A 360 9.21 1.69 -21.75
C ILE A 360 8.18 0.83 -22.48
N GLN A 361 8.45 -0.47 -22.69
CA GLN A 361 7.51 -1.39 -23.33
C GLN A 361 6.26 -1.63 -22.48
N ASP A 362 6.44 -1.78 -21.17
CA ASP A 362 5.38 -2.14 -20.23
C ASP A 362 4.67 -0.92 -19.63
N PHE A 363 5.15 0.30 -19.93
CA PHE A 363 4.65 1.54 -19.31
C PHE A 363 3.13 1.66 -19.36
N SER A 364 2.54 1.48 -20.53
CA SER A 364 1.10 1.67 -20.70
C SER A 364 0.26 0.60 -20.01
N ALA A 365 0.81 -0.61 -19.81
CA ALA A 365 0.09 -1.72 -19.23
C ALA A 365 0.19 -1.73 -17.70
N ARG A 366 1.32 -1.32 -17.14
CA ARG A 366 1.63 -1.51 -15.73
C ARG A 366 1.81 -0.22 -14.94
N TYR A 367 2.36 0.84 -15.56
CA TYR A 367 2.77 2.05 -14.86
C TYR A 367 1.97 3.30 -15.21
N ASP A 368 1.32 3.37 -16.40
CA ASP A 368 0.64 4.58 -16.85
C ASP A 368 -0.54 4.94 -15.95
N CYS A 369 -0.26 5.77 -14.96
CA CYS A 369 -1.24 6.31 -14.01
C CYS A 369 -1.62 7.74 -14.36
N GLY A 370 -1.73 8.05 -15.66
CA GLY A 370 -2.00 9.38 -16.17
C GLY A 370 -3.22 10.08 -15.58
N GLU A 371 -4.18 9.34 -15.03
CA GLU A 371 -5.33 9.92 -14.32
C GLU A 371 -5.01 10.20 -12.84
N THR A 372 -4.12 9.43 -12.23
CA THR A 372 -3.82 9.56 -10.79
C THR A 372 -2.68 10.54 -10.52
N TYR A 373 -1.55 10.43 -11.24
CA TYR A 373 -0.39 11.32 -11.10
C TYR A 373 0.26 11.62 -12.46
N PRO A 374 -0.42 12.39 -13.30
CA PRO A 374 -0.05 12.57 -14.72
C PRO A 374 1.33 13.20 -14.92
N ASN A 375 1.72 14.17 -14.11
CA ASN A 375 2.98 14.88 -14.28
C ASN A 375 4.17 14.00 -13.84
N TYR A 376 4.02 13.27 -12.72
CA TYR A 376 5.04 12.36 -12.27
C TYR A 376 5.23 11.21 -13.26
N SER A 377 4.15 10.62 -13.74
CA SER A 377 4.16 9.57 -14.76
C SER A 377 4.86 10.03 -16.04
N GLN A 378 4.53 11.21 -16.56
CA GLN A 378 5.22 11.77 -17.72
C GLN A 378 6.71 12.07 -17.47
N PHE A 379 7.06 12.56 -16.28
CA PHE A 379 8.46 12.79 -15.92
C PHE A 379 9.25 11.48 -15.97
N VAL A 380 8.73 10.42 -15.35
CA VAL A 380 9.38 9.10 -15.29
C VAL A 380 9.55 8.51 -16.69
N TYR A 381 8.48 8.50 -17.49
CA TYR A 381 8.51 7.96 -18.85
C TYR A 381 9.45 8.77 -19.78
N GLY A 382 9.38 10.10 -19.70
CA GLY A 382 10.26 10.97 -20.48
C GLY A 382 11.72 10.83 -20.08
N TYR A 383 12.00 10.70 -18.79
CA TYR A 383 13.35 10.43 -18.28
C TYR A 383 13.88 9.08 -18.80
N ALA A 384 13.08 8.01 -18.70
CA ALA A 384 13.43 6.69 -19.20
C ALA A 384 13.73 6.72 -20.72
N THR A 385 12.86 7.36 -21.50
CA THR A 385 13.02 7.49 -22.96
C THR A 385 14.30 8.22 -23.32
N LEU A 386 14.61 9.34 -22.65
CA LEU A 386 15.85 10.09 -22.86
C LEU A 386 17.10 9.28 -22.43
N LEU A 387 16.99 8.51 -21.35
CA LEU A 387 18.07 7.66 -20.86
C LEU A 387 18.37 6.52 -21.85
N ALA A 388 17.35 5.98 -22.51
CA ALA A 388 17.48 5.00 -23.60
C ALA A 388 18.02 5.60 -24.93
N GLY A 389 18.27 6.90 -24.99
CA GLY A 389 18.75 7.60 -26.18
C GLY A 389 17.65 8.01 -27.16
N GLY A 390 16.37 7.85 -26.78
CA GLY A 390 15.22 8.32 -27.56
C GLY A 390 15.00 9.85 -27.46
N ASN A 391 13.97 10.32 -28.17
CA ASN A 391 13.49 11.70 -28.08
C ASN A 391 12.11 11.71 -27.42
N TYR A 392 11.90 12.65 -26.49
CA TYR A 392 10.62 12.81 -25.81
C TYR A 392 10.21 14.29 -25.77
N HIS A 393 8.95 14.57 -26.03
CA HIS A 393 8.38 15.91 -25.95
C HIS A 393 7.34 15.95 -24.83
N PHE A 394 7.63 16.75 -23.82
CA PHE A 394 6.74 16.90 -22.68
C PHE A 394 5.56 17.83 -23.03
N THR A 395 4.36 17.45 -22.59
CA THR A 395 3.13 18.21 -22.80
C THR A 395 2.59 18.88 -21.54
N LEU A 396 3.41 18.94 -20.50
CA LEU A 396 3.01 19.47 -19.19
C LEU A 396 2.71 20.95 -19.24
N GLN A 397 1.60 21.35 -18.63
CA GLN A 397 1.35 22.76 -18.35
C GLN A 397 2.10 23.14 -17.07
N LYS A 398 2.95 24.18 -17.15
CA LYS A 398 3.61 24.72 -15.96
C LYS A 398 2.54 25.28 -15.01
N PRO A 399 2.64 25.00 -13.69
CA PRO A 399 1.79 25.68 -12.71
C PRO A 399 1.99 27.18 -12.86
N GLU A 400 0.92 27.95 -12.97
CA GLU A 400 1.01 29.41 -12.92
C GLU A 400 1.69 29.81 -11.60
N GLN A 401 2.77 30.56 -11.65
CA GLN A 401 3.40 31.14 -10.46
C GLN A 401 2.40 32.14 -9.86
N THR A 402 1.66 31.73 -8.86
CA THR A 402 0.85 32.65 -8.05
C THR A 402 1.79 33.51 -7.23
N THR A 403 2.12 34.67 -7.77
CA THR A 403 2.72 35.75 -7.00
C THR A 403 1.63 36.37 -6.12
N GLY A 404 1.70 36.09 -4.81
CA GLY A 404 1.01 36.86 -3.78
C GLY A 404 -0.35 36.35 -3.33
N ALA A 405 -0.37 35.92 -2.10
CA ALA A 405 -1.46 35.92 -1.12
C ALA A 405 -2.91 36.13 -1.64
N GLN A 406 -3.68 35.06 -1.70
CA GLN A 406 -5.08 35.10 -1.33
C GLN A 406 -5.50 33.72 -0.78
N THR A 407 -5.82 33.71 0.50
CA THR A 407 -6.52 32.65 1.19
C THR A 407 -7.98 32.61 0.73
N GLY A 408 -8.43 31.49 0.19
CA GLY A 408 -9.87 31.23 -0.01
C GLY A 408 -10.26 30.82 -1.41
N GLY A 409 -10.53 29.55 -1.62
CA GLY A 409 -11.45 29.07 -2.66
C GLY A 409 -10.90 28.91 -4.05
N LEU A 410 -10.15 27.83 -4.32
CA LEU A 410 -9.82 27.42 -5.69
C LEU A 410 -9.56 25.90 -5.76
N PHE A 411 -10.54 25.11 -5.37
CA PHE A 411 -10.48 23.65 -5.56
C PHE A 411 -11.44 23.13 -6.67
N SER A 412 -12.06 24.03 -7.44
CA SER A 412 -13.13 23.62 -8.37
C SER A 412 -12.79 23.72 -9.85
N SER A 413 -11.58 24.08 -10.26
CA SER A 413 -11.31 24.29 -11.70
C SER A 413 -10.10 23.54 -12.28
N MET A 414 -9.46 22.63 -11.53
CA MET A 414 -8.32 21.85 -12.02
C MET A 414 -8.66 20.40 -12.42
N LEU A 415 -9.93 20.02 -12.49
CA LEU A 415 -10.36 18.65 -12.80
C LEU A 415 -10.84 18.42 -14.23
N THR A 416 -10.55 19.32 -15.17
CA THR A 416 -10.92 19.12 -16.57
C THR A 416 -9.80 19.51 -17.53
N THR A 417 -8.73 18.73 -17.56
CA THR A 417 -7.91 18.63 -18.76
C THR A 417 -7.70 17.15 -19.05
N ALA A 418 -8.39 16.68 -20.10
CA ALA A 418 -8.24 15.33 -20.60
C ALA A 418 -6.76 15.06 -20.94
N TYR A 419 -6.21 14.00 -20.35
CA TYR A 419 -4.95 13.40 -20.76
C TYR A 419 -5.00 13.08 -22.25
N VAL A 420 -4.10 13.65 -23.03
CA VAL A 420 -3.81 13.22 -24.40
C VAL A 420 -2.44 12.58 -24.36
N PRO A 421 -2.30 11.25 -24.59
CA PRO A 421 -0.99 10.62 -24.69
C PRO A 421 -0.24 11.26 -25.87
N GLY A 422 0.66 12.19 -25.61
CA GLY A 422 1.38 12.97 -26.62
C GLY A 422 2.84 12.59 -26.78
N GLY A 423 3.34 11.63 -25.98
CA GLY A 423 4.69 11.11 -26.12
C GLY A 423 4.73 10.00 -27.16
N SER A 424 5.47 10.18 -28.25
CA SER A 424 5.84 9.10 -29.15
C SER A 424 7.30 8.74 -28.90
N TYR A 425 7.57 7.51 -28.50
CA TYR A 425 8.90 6.94 -28.56
C TYR A 425 9.31 6.84 -30.04
N VAL A 426 10.40 7.48 -30.39
CA VAL A 426 11.10 7.29 -31.67
C VAL A 426 12.39 6.58 -31.34
N ALA A 427 12.50 5.31 -31.72
CA ALA A 427 13.74 4.56 -31.58
C ALA A 427 14.87 5.33 -32.29
N PRO A 428 16.11 5.32 -31.78
CA PRO A 428 17.25 5.86 -32.52
C PRO A 428 17.34 5.10 -33.83
N ASP A 429 17.55 5.82 -34.94
CA ASP A 429 17.84 5.22 -36.24
C ASP A 429 19.18 4.44 -36.11
N ASP A 430 19.19 3.16 -36.52
CA ASP A 430 20.34 2.27 -36.60
C ASP A 430 21.49 2.83 -37.47
#